data_89f4bb00aeef0f3d9a9c155b50bcc82d
#
_entry.id   89f4bb00aeef0f3d9a9c155b50bcc82d
#
_cell.length_a   1.000
_cell.length_b   1.000
_cell.length_c   1.000
_cell.angle_alpha   90.00
_cell.angle_beta   90.00
_cell.angle_gamma   90.00
#
_symmetry.space_group_name_H-M   'P 1'
#
loop_
_entity.id
_entity.type
_entity.pdbx_description
1 polymer ?
#
loop_
_entity_poly.entity_id
_entity_poly.type
_entity_poly.pdbx_seq_one_letter_code
_entity_poly.pdbx_strand_id
1 'polypeptide(L)'
;MTCINNYQKERTQMSNLTKEEIIAAKTDLGALRKVIAEGELIIKVRTPICFPCNMATRWTNERGLEDGVDYLEIDVTEIPGSDEYLKNVVAAKTAPVPAGEKEQVEHHEFVDAVIKGEKTTDVSGVKIQTPWIFNLAKLSFETKDNEDTQLYGYQPSNYESAMFKEHLANKQEANKVLAAA
;
A
#
# COMPACT_ATOMS: atom_id res chain seq x y z
N MET A 1 -9.19 -1.29 -34.57
CA MET A 1 -9.81 -0.65 -33.36
C MET A 1 -9.94 -1.60 -32.16
N THR A 2 -9.04 -2.58 -31.98
CA THR A 2 -9.23 -3.64 -30.97
C THR A 2 -8.09 -3.73 -29.94
N CYS A 3 -7.01 -2.96 -30.07
CA CYS A 3 -5.85 -3.05 -29.16
C CYS A 3 -5.97 -2.20 -27.88
N ILE A 4 -6.75 -1.12 -27.91
CA ILE A 4 -6.91 -0.21 -26.75
C ILE A 4 -7.68 -0.89 -25.60
N ASN A 5 -8.65 -1.75 -25.94
CA ASN A 5 -9.44 -2.48 -24.95
C ASN A 5 -8.66 -3.58 -24.20
N ASN A 6 -7.64 -4.17 -24.83
CA ASN A 6 -6.86 -5.22 -24.17
C ASN A 6 -5.90 -4.67 -23.12
N TYR A 7 -5.30 -3.50 -23.36
CA TYR A 7 -4.34 -2.94 -22.40
C TYR A 7 -5.01 -2.30 -21.18
N GLN A 8 -6.18 -1.70 -21.35
CA GLN A 8 -7.01 -1.32 -20.19
C GLN A 8 -7.50 -2.55 -19.42
N LYS A 9 -7.74 -3.66 -20.13
CA LYS A 9 -8.11 -4.95 -19.53
C LYS A 9 -6.93 -5.62 -18.82
N GLU A 10 -5.70 -5.50 -19.34
CA GLU A 10 -4.48 -6.00 -18.70
C GLU A 10 -4.06 -5.16 -17.49
N ARG A 11 -4.31 -3.84 -17.51
CA ARG A 11 -4.14 -2.97 -16.33
C ARG A 11 -5.14 -3.29 -15.21
N THR A 12 -6.34 -3.78 -15.58
CA THR A 12 -7.35 -4.26 -14.62
C THR A 12 -7.06 -5.71 -14.18
N GLN A 13 -6.17 -6.44 -14.87
CA GLN A 13 -5.79 -7.81 -14.54
C GLN A 13 -4.61 -7.91 -13.57
N MET A 14 -3.95 -6.81 -13.21
CA MET A 14 -2.92 -6.83 -12.16
C MET A 14 -3.50 -6.86 -10.74
N SER A 15 -4.75 -6.49 -10.53
CA SER A 15 -5.47 -6.74 -9.29
C SER A 15 -6.79 -7.45 -9.59
N ASN A 16 -7.10 -8.50 -8.83
CA ASN A 16 -8.42 -9.16 -8.87
C ASN A 16 -9.53 -8.28 -8.26
N LEU A 17 -9.23 -7.02 -7.97
CA LEU A 17 -10.10 -6.06 -7.31
C LEU A 17 -10.89 -5.24 -8.32
N THR A 18 -12.17 -5.11 -8.09
CA THR A 18 -13.02 -4.17 -8.83
C THR A 18 -12.85 -2.75 -8.31
N LYS A 19 -13.24 -1.77 -9.13
CA LYS A 19 -13.22 -0.36 -8.71
C LYS A 19 -14.12 -0.13 -7.49
N GLU A 20 -15.24 -0.81 -7.42
CA GLU A 20 -16.21 -0.76 -6.31
C GLU A 20 -15.58 -1.27 -5.02
N GLU A 21 -14.81 -2.36 -5.07
CA GLU A 21 -14.09 -2.90 -3.92
C GLU A 21 -13.01 -1.93 -3.40
N ILE A 22 -12.29 -1.29 -4.30
CA ILE A 22 -11.28 -0.28 -3.94
C ILE A 22 -11.95 0.94 -3.29
N ILE A 23 -13.07 1.40 -3.82
CA ILE A 23 -13.83 2.53 -3.24
C ILE A 23 -14.40 2.14 -1.87
N ALA A 24 -14.96 0.95 -1.73
CA ALA A 24 -15.50 0.46 -0.47
C ALA A 24 -14.45 0.40 0.65
N ALA A 25 -13.19 0.14 0.31
CA ALA A 25 -12.07 0.11 1.26
C ALA A 25 -11.81 1.44 1.98
N LYS A 26 -12.38 2.55 1.51
CA LYS A 26 -12.27 3.87 2.16
C LYS A 26 -13.17 4.04 3.39
N THR A 27 -14.17 3.17 3.55
CA THR A 27 -15.17 3.28 4.62
C THR A 27 -15.47 1.96 5.33
N ASP A 28 -15.02 0.84 4.76
CA ASP A 28 -15.26 -0.50 5.29
C ASP A 28 -13.95 -1.24 5.57
N LEU A 29 -13.79 -1.70 6.80
CA LEU A 29 -12.58 -2.41 7.23
C LEU A 29 -12.40 -3.76 6.53
N GLY A 30 -13.49 -4.47 6.22
CA GLY A 30 -13.43 -5.76 5.52
C GLY A 30 -12.93 -5.57 4.09
N ALA A 31 -13.45 -4.57 3.39
CA ALA A 31 -12.99 -4.19 2.06
C ALA A 31 -11.52 -3.70 2.07
N LEU A 32 -11.12 -2.93 3.09
CA LEU A 32 -9.74 -2.50 3.26
C LEU A 32 -8.79 -3.70 3.43
N ARG A 33 -9.15 -4.66 4.28
CA ARG A 33 -8.40 -5.90 4.46
C ARG A 33 -8.20 -6.66 3.17
N LYS A 34 -9.25 -6.75 2.35
CA LYS A 34 -9.17 -7.41 1.04
C LYS A 34 -8.22 -6.69 0.11
N VAL A 35 -8.32 -5.37 -0.03
CA VAL A 35 -7.42 -4.55 -0.87
C VAL A 35 -5.98 -4.69 -0.42
N ILE A 36 -5.70 -4.67 0.88
CA ILE A 36 -4.36 -4.82 1.42
C ILE A 36 -3.82 -6.25 1.20
N ALA A 37 -4.66 -7.27 1.36
CA ALA A 37 -4.27 -8.67 1.14
C ALA A 37 -3.89 -8.97 -0.31
N GLU A 38 -4.55 -8.36 -1.29
CA GLU A 38 -4.18 -8.46 -2.72
C GLU A 38 -2.83 -7.77 -3.05
N GLY A 39 -2.40 -6.82 -2.22
CA GLY A 39 -1.01 -6.37 -2.11
C GLY A 39 -0.48 -5.47 -3.22
N GLU A 40 -1.26 -5.10 -4.23
CA GLU A 40 -0.73 -4.44 -5.42
C GLU A 40 -0.82 -2.92 -5.40
N LEU A 41 -1.78 -2.36 -4.67
CA LEU A 41 -1.93 -0.92 -4.58
C LEU A 41 -0.98 -0.30 -3.55
N ILE A 42 -0.49 0.89 -3.87
CA ILE A 42 0.14 1.77 -2.89
C ILE A 42 -0.96 2.29 -1.97
N ILE A 43 -0.79 2.10 -0.67
CA ILE A 43 -1.72 2.62 0.35
C ILE A 43 -1.14 3.90 0.92
N LYS A 44 -1.93 4.97 0.92
CA LYS A 44 -1.60 6.24 1.54
C LYS A 44 -2.54 6.50 2.71
N VAL A 45 -2.00 6.44 3.90
CA VAL A 45 -2.75 6.68 5.15
C VAL A 45 -2.68 8.15 5.52
N ARG A 46 -3.82 8.73 5.84
CA ARG A 46 -3.94 10.11 6.29
C ARG A 46 -4.80 10.25 7.54
N THR A 47 -4.78 11.44 8.11
CA THR A 47 -5.74 11.94 9.10
C THR A 47 -6.34 13.25 8.62
N PRO A 48 -7.51 13.69 9.13
CA PRO A 48 -8.19 14.91 8.66
C PRO A 48 -7.32 16.18 8.75
N ILE A 49 -6.58 16.33 9.85
CA ILE A 49 -5.71 17.48 10.08
C ILE A 49 -4.26 17.07 9.87
N CYS A 50 -3.88 16.98 8.61
CA CYS A 50 -2.54 16.54 8.23
C CYS A 50 -2.02 17.41 7.06
N PHE A 51 -1.29 18.47 7.38
CA PHE A 51 -0.70 19.33 6.36
C PHE A 51 0.24 18.58 5.40
N PRO A 52 1.17 17.70 5.87
CA PRO A 52 2.01 16.92 4.98
C PRO A 52 1.19 15.99 4.07
N CYS A 53 0.06 15.45 4.54
CA CYS A 53 -0.83 14.62 3.71
C CYS A 53 -1.38 15.42 2.52
N ASN A 54 -1.80 16.64 2.76
CA ASN A 54 -2.34 17.52 1.71
C ASN A 54 -1.26 17.87 0.69
N MET A 55 -0.02 18.11 1.13
CA MET A 55 1.11 18.35 0.23
C MET A 55 1.43 17.12 -0.63
N ALA A 56 1.40 15.91 -0.04
CA ALA A 56 1.59 14.67 -0.79
C ALA A 56 0.45 14.44 -1.80
N THR A 57 -0.80 14.73 -1.44
CA THR A 57 -1.95 14.66 -2.37
C THR A 57 -1.80 15.65 -3.52
N ARG A 58 -1.37 16.87 -3.23
CA ARG A 58 -1.10 17.86 -4.27
C ARG A 58 -0.01 17.39 -5.22
N TRP A 59 1.08 16.86 -4.70
CA TRP A 59 2.18 16.33 -5.50
C TRP A 59 1.74 15.21 -6.44
N THR A 60 0.89 14.27 -5.98
CA THR A 60 0.35 13.18 -6.82
C THR A 60 -0.60 13.71 -7.88
N ASN A 61 -1.50 14.62 -7.53
CA ASN A 61 -2.46 15.20 -8.46
C ASN A 61 -1.80 16.00 -9.59
N GLU A 62 -0.78 16.81 -9.28
CA GLU A 62 -0.01 17.58 -10.28
C GLU A 62 0.70 16.68 -11.30
N ARG A 63 0.90 15.40 -10.97
CA ARG A 63 1.57 14.38 -11.81
C ARG A 63 0.61 13.38 -12.44
N GLY A 64 -0.69 13.60 -12.30
CA GLY A 64 -1.72 12.74 -12.89
C GLY A 64 -1.78 11.35 -12.27
N LEU A 65 -1.40 11.21 -11.00
CA LEU A 65 -1.66 10.00 -10.21
C LEU A 65 -3.03 10.14 -9.54
N GLU A 66 -3.85 9.11 -9.64
CA GLU A 66 -5.26 9.13 -9.24
C GLU A 66 -5.51 8.21 -8.04
N ASP A 67 -6.17 8.74 -7.02
CA ASP A 67 -6.67 7.97 -5.90
C ASP A 67 -7.77 6.98 -6.35
N GLY A 68 -7.66 5.73 -5.92
CA GLY A 68 -8.52 4.64 -6.36
C GLY A 68 -8.10 3.98 -7.67
N VAL A 69 -7.01 4.45 -8.30
CA VAL A 69 -6.45 3.90 -9.54
C VAL A 69 -4.96 3.60 -9.38
N ASP A 70 -4.16 4.59 -9.09
CA ASP A 70 -2.70 4.47 -8.91
C ASP A 70 -2.31 4.17 -7.47
N TYR A 71 -3.12 4.60 -6.53
CA TYR A 71 -2.98 4.36 -5.08
C TYR A 71 -4.35 4.41 -4.40
N LEU A 72 -4.42 4.00 -3.15
CA LEU A 72 -5.60 4.15 -2.31
C LEU A 72 -5.26 5.08 -1.14
N GLU A 73 -5.91 6.25 -1.07
CA GLU A 73 -5.86 7.11 0.10
C GLU A 73 -6.95 6.73 1.09
N ILE A 74 -6.56 6.46 2.32
CA ILE A 74 -7.49 6.14 3.40
C ILE A 74 -7.32 7.11 4.58
N ASP A 75 -8.43 7.50 5.15
CA ASP A 75 -8.47 8.22 6.42
C ASP A 75 -8.78 7.23 7.54
N VAL A 76 -7.82 7.00 8.43
CA VAL A 76 -7.99 6.03 9.51
C VAL A 76 -9.07 6.41 10.51
N THR A 77 -9.48 7.67 10.52
CA THR A 77 -10.57 8.14 11.40
C THR A 77 -11.95 7.82 10.84
N GLU A 78 -12.05 7.59 9.52
CA GLU A 78 -13.30 7.24 8.82
C GLU A 78 -13.58 5.73 8.80
N ILE A 79 -12.57 4.91 9.13
CA ILE A 79 -12.67 3.44 9.09
C ILE A 79 -12.44 2.88 10.49
N PRO A 80 -13.49 2.60 11.28
CA PRO A 80 -13.34 2.08 12.63
C PRO A 80 -12.45 0.82 12.69
N GLY A 81 -11.45 0.81 13.56
CA GLY A 81 -10.51 -0.30 13.74
C GLY A 81 -9.38 -0.37 12.71
N SER A 82 -9.33 0.52 11.72
CA SER A 82 -8.27 0.50 10.70
C SER A 82 -6.89 0.85 11.27
N ASP A 83 -6.79 1.77 12.22
CA ASP A 83 -5.51 2.12 12.85
C ASP A 83 -4.87 0.91 13.55
N GLU A 84 -5.64 0.18 14.34
CA GLU A 84 -5.18 -1.03 15.01
C GLU A 84 -4.84 -2.13 14.01
N TYR A 85 -5.69 -2.33 13.00
CA TYR A 85 -5.45 -3.31 11.93
C TYR A 85 -4.14 -3.02 11.20
N LEU A 86 -3.92 -1.78 10.77
CA LEU A 86 -2.69 -1.40 10.08
C LEU A 86 -1.45 -1.57 10.93
N LYS A 87 -1.52 -1.26 12.23
CA LYS A 87 -0.43 -1.53 13.19
C LYS A 87 -0.12 -3.01 13.30
N ASN A 88 -1.15 -3.87 13.33
CA ASN A 88 -0.97 -5.33 13.32
C ASN A 88 -0.26 -5.82 12.06
N VAL A 89 -0.68 -5.34 10.89
CA VAL A 89 -0.05 -5.68 9.61
C VAL A 89 1.42 -5.29 9.59
N VAL A 90 1.74 -4.07 10.05
CA VAL A 90 3.13 -3.61 10.12
C VAL A 90 3.94 -4.45 11.08
N ALA A 91 3.46 -4.66 12.30
CA ALA A 91 4.17 -5.43 13.31
C ALA A 91 4.46 -6.86 12.81
N ALA A 92 3.48 -7.51 12.18
CA ALA A 92 3.66 -8.85 11.62
C ALA A 92 4.67 -8.86 10.48
N LYS A 93 4.58 -7.90 9.55
CA LYS A 93 5.45 -7.80 8.37
C LYS A 93 6.90 -7.42 8.70
N THR A 94 7.12 -6.67 9.78
CA THR A 94 8.46 -6.24 10.20
C THR A 94 9.08 -7.12 11.28
N ALA A 95 8.35 -8.13 11.75
CA ALA A 95 8.88 -9.11 12.70
C ALA A 95 10.05 -9.89 12.09
N PRO A 96 11.08 -10.21 12.88
CA PRO A 96 12.20 -11.01 12.39
C PRO A 96 11.74 -12.37 11.87
N VAL A 97 12.20 -12.72 10.67
CA VAL A 97 11.94 -14.06 10.10
C VAL A 97 12.81 -15.08 10.82
N PRO A 98 12.24 -16.17 11.33
CA PRO A 98 13.00 -17.24 11.97
C PRO A 98 14.01 -17.90 11.00
N ALA A 99 15.08 -18.48 11.53
CA ALA A 99 16.12 -19.10 10.71
C ALA A 99 15.76 -20.53 10.24
N GLY A 100 14.86 -21.24 10.95
CA GLY A 100 14.47 -22.60 10.61
C GLY A 100 13.39 -22.65 9.53
N GLU A 101 13.47 -23.59 8.60
CA GLU A 101 12.51 -23.69 7.48
C GLU A 101 11.05 -23.87 7.97
N LYS A 102 10.84 -24.70 8.98
CA LYS A 102 9.50 -24.93 9.53
C LYS A 102 8.94 -23.68 10.17
N GLU A 103 9.75 -23.01 10.98
CA GLU A 103 9.39 -21.77 11.66
C GLU A 103 9.15 -20.63 10.66
N GLN A 104 9.84 -20.61 9.51
CA GLN A 104 9.58 -19.66 8.42
C GLN A 104 8.20 -19.88 7.82
N VAL A 105 7.80 -21.12 7.56
CA VAL A 105 6.45 -21.43 7.05
C VAL A 105 5.38 -20.97 8.05
N GLU A 106 5.53 -21.33 9.32
CA GLU A 106 4.61 -20.93 10.38
C GLU A 106 4.54 -19.39 10.53
N HIS A 107 5.68 -18.71 10.36
CA HIS A 107 5.75 -17.25 10.37
C HIS A 107 4.98 -16.64 9.19
N HIS A 108 5.16 -17.14 7.96
CA HIS A 108 4.44 -16.66 6.80
C HIS A 108 2.92 -16.88 6.92
N GLU A 109 2.50 -18.06 7.38
CA GLU A 109 1.08 -18.34 7.65
C GLU A 109 0.49 -17.41 8.71
N PHE A 110 1.28 -17.08 9.75
CA PHE A 110 0.87 -16.11 10.77
C PHE A 110 0.71 -14.70 10.17
N VAL A 111 1.67 -14.25 9.36
CA VAL A 111 1.61 -12.94 8.70
C VAL A 111 0.39 -12.85 7.79
N ASP A 112 0.12 -13.88 6.99
CA ASP A 112 -1.05 -13.93 6.12
C ASP A 112 -2.36 -13.87 6.92
N ALA A 113 -2.44 -14.58 8.04
CA ALA A 113 -3.60 -14.53 8.92
C ALA A 113 -3.80 -13.13 9.55
N VAL A 114 -2.71 -12.42 9.88
CA VAL A 114 -2.79 -11.03 10.37
C VAL A 114 -3.28 -10.10 9.25
N ILE A 115 -2.76 -10.24 8.03
CA ILE A 115 -3.20 -9.43 6.87
C ILE A 115 -4.68 -9.63 6.59
N LYS A 116 -5.19 -10.86 6.69
CA LYS A 116 -6.62 -11.17 6.56
C LYS A 116 -7.46 -10.69 7.76
N GLY A 117 -6.81 -10.27 8.85
CA GLY A 117 -7.49 -9.84 10.08
C GLY A 117 -8.00 -11.00 10.94
N GLU A 118 -7.50 -12.21 10.74
CA GLU A 118 -7.85 -13.43 11.49
C GLU A 118 -7.02 -13.56 12.78
N LYS A 119 -5.86 -12.91 12.82
CA LYS A 119 -4.97 -12.89 13.98
C LYS A 119 -4.50 -11.46 14.28
N THR A 120 -4.03 -11.26 15.50
CA THR A 120 -3.42 -10.02 15.98
C THR A 120 -2.04 -10.30 16.55
N THR A 121 -1.23 -9.25 16.69
CA THR A 121 0.10 -9.31 17.30
C THR A 121 0.29 -8.13 18.26
N ASP A 122 1.39 -8.10 18.99
CA ASP A 122 1.73 -6.95 19.84
C ASP A 122 2.11 -5.75 18.98
N VAL A 123 1.37 -4.67 19.14
CA VAL A 123 1.53 -3.41 18.39
C VAL A 123 2.07 -2.27 19.27
N SER A 124 2.49 -2.55 20.50
CA SER A 124 2.92 -1.53 21.47
C SER A 124 4.07 -0.63 20.99
N GLY A 125 4.92 -1.15 20.10
CA GLY A 125 6.05 -0.42 19.50
C GLY A 125 5.73 0.25 18.15
N VAL A 126 4.53 0.06 17.61
CA VAL A 126 4.19 0.53 16.26
C VAL A 126 3.51 1.89 16.33
N LYS A 127 4.08 2.86 15.61
CA LYS A 127 3.49 4.20 15.44
C LYS A 127 3.24 4.45 13.96
N ILE A 128 2.03 4.88 13.62
CA ILE A 128 1.70 5.37 12.28
C ILE A 128 1.88 6.89 12.27
N GLN A 129 2.81 7.37 11.45
CA GLN A 129 2.96 8.81 11.17
C GLN A 129 2.33 9.11 9.83
N THR A 130 1.42 10.05 9.77
CA THR A 130 0.75 10.45 8.53
C THR A 130 1.47 11.63 7.86
N PRO A 131 1.57 11.67 6.51
CA PRO A 131 1.15 10.59 5.62
C PRO A 131 2.03 9.35 5.77
N TRP A 132 1.40 8.18 5.78
CA TRP A 132 2.11 6.93 5.76
C TRP A 132 1.81 6.21 4.45
N ILE A 133 2.87 5.89 3.69
CA ILE A 133 2.76 5.38 2.33
C ILE A 133 3.47 4.04 2.27
N PHE A 134 2.78 3.00 1.87
CA PHE A 134 3.32 1.66 1.79
C PHE A 134 2.71 0.82 0.67
N ASN A 135 3.42 -0.25 0.31
CA ASN A 135 2.92 -1.31 -0.56
C ASN A 135 3.37 -2.65 0.01
N LEU A 136 2.43 -3.52 0.34
CA LEU A 136 2.75 -4.79 1.00
C LEU A 136 3.58 -5.74 0.14
N ALA A 137 3.42 -5.71 -1.18
CA ALA A 137 4.21 -6.55 -2.09
C ALA A 137 5.71 -6.21 -2.06
N LYS A 138 6.05 -4.96 -1.68
CA LYS A 138 7.43 -4.46 -1.59
C LYS A 138 8.01 -4.52 -0.18
N LEU A 139 7.24 -4.97 0.81
CA LEU A 139 7.74 -5.17 2.16
C LEU A 139 8.70 -6.36 2.18
N SER A 140 10.00 -6.07 2.17
CA SER A 140 11.03 -7.07 2.36
C SER A 140 11.23 -7.33 3.85
N PHE A 141 11.22 -8.59 4.23
CA PHE A 141 11.55 -9.01 5.58
C PHE A 141 13.05 -8.90 5.91
N GLU A 142 13.89 -8.70 4.91
CA GLU A 142 15.34 -8.87 5.03
C GLU A 142 16.09 -7.67 5.60
N THR A 143 15.41 -6.57 5.92
CA THR A 143 16.12 -5.33 6.13
C THR A 143 15.79 -4.65 7.43
N LYS A 144 16.32 -5.16 8.53
CA LYS A 144 16.36 -4.45 9.81
C LYS A 144 17.12 -3.11 9.75
N ASP A 145 18.03 -2.98 8.80
CA ASP A 145 18.98 -1.87 8.71
C ASP A 145 18.72 -0.96 7.50
N ASN A 146 17.68 -1.22 6.73
CA ASN A 146 17.31 -0.38 5.61
C ASN A 146 16.26 0.63 6.08
N GLU A 147 16.65 1.88 6.22
CA GLU A 147 15.74 2.98 6.57
C GLU A 147 14.59 3.11 5.57
N ASP A 148 14.79 2.65 4.32
CA ASP A 148 13.76 2.56 3.29
C ASP A 148 12.70 1.49 3.59
N THR A 149 13.01 0.51 4.44
CA THR A 149 12.02 -0.44 4.97
C THR A 149 11.17 0.08 6.10
N GLN A 150 11.46 1.26 6.53
CA GLN A 150 10.39 1.96 7.19
C GLN A 150 9.30 2.19 6.16
N LEU A 151 8.80 1.20 5.48
CA LEU A 151 7.50 1.09 4.83
C LEU A 151 7.04 2.33 4.05
N TYR A 152 7.92 3.26 3.87
CA TYR A 152 7.57 4.62 3.96
C TYR A 152 8.40 5.33 2.95
N GLY A 153 8.19 5.10 1.75
CA GLY A 153 8.77 5.88 0.67
C GLY A 153 8.50 7.39 0.80
N TYR A 154 7.96 7.82 1.93
CA TYR A 154 7.68 9.22 2.18
C TYR A 154 8.80 9.86 2.99
N GLN A 155 9.38 10.91 2.39
CA GLN A 155 10.33 11.79 3.07
C GLN A 155 9.59 13.06 3.51
N PRO A 156 9.34 13.28 4.82
CA PRO A 156 8.62 14.45 5.27
C PRO A 156 9.20 15.79 4.83
N SER A 157 10.51 15.81 4.58
CA SER A 157 11.22 17.02 4.17
C SER A 157 10.89 17.51 2.77
N ASN A 158 10.43 16.64 1.88
CA ASN A 158 10.16 16.99 0.47
C ASN A 158 8.75 16.62 -0.01
N TYR A 159 7.94 16.03 0.86
CA TYR A 159 6.57 15.57 0.55
C TYR A 159 6.47 14.61 -0.66
N GLU A 160 7.58 13.96 -1.01
CA GLU A 160 7.69 13.09 -2.17
C GLU A 160 8.00 11.66 -1.77
N SER A 161 7.09 10.75 -2.06
CA SER A 161 7.28 9.33 -1.82
C SER A 161 8.16 8.70 -2.91
N ALA A 162 9.17 7.92 -2.50
CA ALA A 162 9.95 7.12 -3.43
C ALA A 162 9.09 6.10 -4.19
N MET A 163 8.08 5.53 -3.53
CA MET A 163 7.13 4.61 -4.16
C MET A 163 6.31 5.30 -5.25
N PHE A 164 5.83 6.51 -5.01
CA PHE A 164 5.11 7.28 -6.02
C PHE A 164 5.99 7.67 -7.19
N LYS A 165 7.26 8.03 -6.95
CA LYS A 165 8.22 8.33 -8.02
C LYS A 165 8.48 7.11 -8.90
N GLU A 166 8.69 5.94 -8.30
CA GLU A 166 8.88 4.68 -9.03
C GLU A 166 7.62 4.32 -9.82
N HIS A 167 6.45 4.40 -9.20
CA HIS A 167 5.19 4.11 -9.88
C HIS A 167 4.96 5.05 -11.08
N LEU A 168 5.22 6.35 -10.92
CA LEU A 168 5.12 7.33 -12.00
C LEU A 168 6.09 7.02 -13.14
N ALA A 169 7.34 6.65 -12.85
CA ALA A 169 8.31 6.28 -13.87
C ALA A 169 7.86 5.05 -14.66
N ASN A 170 7.34 4.03 -13.99
CA ASN A 170 6.79 2.83 -14.62
C ASN A 170 5.57 3.16 -15.50
N LYS A 171 4.67 4.04 -15.03
CA LYS A 171 3.51 4.52 -15.78
C LYS A 171 3.93 5.27 -17.04
N GLN A 172 4.94 6.12 -16.96
CA GLN A 172 5.47 6.87 -18.11
C GLN A 172 6.13 5.95 -19.14
N GLU A 173 6.90 4.96 -18.70
CA GLU A 173 7.53 3.99 -19.61
C GLU A 173 6.49 3.13 -20.31
N ALA A 174 5.48 2.64 -19.60
CA ALA A 174 4.37 1.91 -20.21
C ALA A 174 3.63 2.74 -21.28
N ASN A 175 3.44 4.04 -21.04
CA ASN A 175 2.80 4.92 -22.00
C ASN A 175 3.67 5.16 -23.26
N LYS A 176 5.02 5.21 -23.14
CA LYS A 176 5.92 5.31 -24.29
C LYS A 176 5.87 4.06 -25.15
N VAL A 177 5.86 2.87 -24.54
CA VAL A 177 5.74 1.60 -25.26
C VAL A 177 4.43 1.54 -26.05
N LEU A 178 3.33 2.00 -25.46
CA LEU A 178 2.03 2.05 -26.12
C LEU A 178 1.99 3.03 -27.28
N ALA A 179 2.63 4.19 -27.14
CA ALA A 179 2.67 5.21 -28.20
C ALA A 179 3.55 4.78 -29.39
N ALA A 180 4.49 3.84 -29.18
CA ALA A 180 5.38 3.31 -30.21
C ALA A 180 4.83 2.09 -30.95
N ALA A 181 3.75 1.49 -30.46
CA ALA A 181 3.08 0.33 -31.06
C ALA A 181 1.93 0.75 -31.98
#